data_bac92a6d03281b283167e90316a35cf1
#
_entry.id   bac92a6d03281b283167e90316a35cf1
#
_cell.length_a   1.000
_cell.length_b   1.000
_cell.length_c   1.000
_cell.angle_alpha   90.00
_cell.angle_beta   90.00
_cell.angle_gamma   90.00
#
_symmetry.space_group_name_H-M   'P 1'
#
loop_
_entity.id
_entity.type
_entity.pdbx_description
1 polymer ?
#
loop_
_entity_poly.entity_id
_entity_poly.type
_entity_poly.pdbx_seq_one_letter_code
_entity_poly.pdbx_strand_id
1 'polypeptide(L)' 'MMFKIGEELKRIRLEKEADILEICMKARICPSTYYNIERGMTVPRVDTMAAVLEALGYELTLVQKDDSSNE' A
#
# COMPACT_ATOMS: atom_id res chain seq x y z
N MET A 1 18.96 1.35 3.24
CA MET A 1 18.16 1.95 2.20
C MET A 1 16.71 2.08 2.64
N MET A 2 16.15 3.23 2.46
CA MET A 2 14.77 3.46 2.85
C MET A 2 13.82 2.97 1.78
N PHE A 3 12.78 2.30 2.20
CA PHE A 3 11.75 1.84 1.31
C PHE A 3 10.63 2.87 1.28
N LYS A 4 10.38 3.45 0.13
CA LYS A 4 9.43 4.56 0.04
C LYS A 4 8.11 4.07 -0.50
N ILE A 5 7.37 3.41 0.36
CA ILE A 5 6.08 2.83 0.00
C ILE A 5 5.11 3.91 -0.47
N GLY A 6 5.12 5.06 0.21
CA GLY A 6 4.18 6.12 -0.14
C GLY A 6 4.37 6.61 -1.56
N GLU A 7 5.63 6.77 -1.99
CA GLU A 7 5.90 7.22 -3.34
C GLU A 7 5.45 6.18 -4.37
N GLU A 8 5.66 4.91 -4.06
CA GLU A 8 5.22 3.86 -4.96
C GLU A 8 3.70 3.83 -5.07
N LEU A 9 3.01 3.99 -3.97
CA LEU A 9 1.55 4.03 -4.01
C LEU A 9 1.05 5.19 -4.83
N LYS A 10 1.68 6.35 -4.67
CA LYS A 10 1.28 7.52 -5.43
C LYS A 10 1.50 7.29 -6.92
N ARG A 11 2.64 6.71 -7.28
CA ARG A 11 2.93 6.43 -8.68
C ARG A 11 1.89 5.49 -9.28
N ILE A 12 1.58 4.41 -8.56
CA ILE A 12 0.60 3.44 -9.04
C ILE A 12 -0.78 4.10 -9.17
N ARG A 13 -1.14 4.90 -8.17
CA ARG A 13 -2.44 5.55 -8.21
C ARG A 13 -2.57 6.46 -9.42
N LEU A 14 -1.52 7.23 -9.69
CA LEU A 14 -1.55 8.15 -10.84
C LEU A 14 -1.56 7.40 -12.16
N GLU A 15 -0.81 6.32 -12.25
CA GLU A 15 -0.81 5.51 -13.47
C GLU A 15 -2.17 4.92 -13.75
N LYS A 16 -2.88 4.52 -12.71
CA LYS A 16 -4.19 3.93 -12.89
C LYS A 16 -5.31 4.96 -12.86
N GLU A 17 -4.95 6.22 -12.66
CA GLU A 17 -5.93 7.31 -12.57
C GLU A 17 -7.01 6.97 -11.55
N ALA A 18 -6.58 6.42 -10.42
CA ALA A 18 -7.50 5.97 -9.40
C ALA A 18 -7.92 7.11 -8.50
N ASP A 19 -9.16 7.06 -8.03
CA ASP A 19 -9.70 8.06 -7.13
C ASP A 19 -9.35 7.67 -5.69
N ILE A 20 -8.75 8.61 -4.96
CA ILE A 20 -8.34 8.35 -3.59
C ILE A 20 -9.53 7.95 -2.73
N LEU A 21 -10.66 8.63 -2.91
CA LEU A 21 -11.84 8.30 -2.11
C LEU A 21 -12.31 6.88 -2.38
N GLU A 22 -12.26 6.47 -3.63
CA GLU A 22 -12.66 5.11 -3.97
C GLU A 22 -11.70 4.10 -3.37
N ILE A 23 -10.41 4.38 -3.42
CA ILE A 23 -9.43 3.50 -2.80
C ILE A 23 -9.71 3.35 -1.31
N CYS A 24 -9.95 4.47 -0.65
CA CYS A 24 -10.19 4.47 0.79
C CYS A 24 -11.46 3.70 1.14
N MET A 25 -12.50 3.85 0.34
CA MET A 25 -13.73 3.12 0.58
C MET A 25 -13.52 1.63 0.45
N LYS A 26 -12.81 1.21 -0.59
CA LYS A 26 -12.56 -0.21 -0.80
C LYS A 26 -11.63 -0.78 0.25
N ALA A 27 -10.64 -0.01 0.66
CA ALA A 27 -9.69 -0.47 1.68
C ALA A 27 -10.20 -0.26 3.09
N ARG A 28 -11.31 0.46 3.25
CA ARG A 28 -11.93 0.73 4.55
C ARG A 28 -10.99 1.52 5.45
N ILE A 29 -10.39 2.55 4.90
CA ILE A 29 -9.54 3.44 5.67
C ILE A 29 -10.00 4.87 5.44
N CYS A 30 -9.57 5.76 6.34
CA CYS A 30 -9.88 7.17 6.20
C CYS A 30 -8.99 7.81 5.16
N PRO A 31 -9.49 8.80 4.41
CA PRO A 31 -8.64 9.49 3.46
C PRO A 31 -7.39 10.09 4.10
N SER A 32 -7.51 10.60 5.31
CA SER A 32 -6.33 11.17 5.98
C SER A 32 -5.28 10.10 6.23
N THR A 33 -5.71 8.88 6.55
CA THR A 33 -4.76 7.78 6.72
C THR A 33 -4.03 7.50 5.42
N TYR A 34 -4.76 7.48 4.31
CA TYR A 34 -4.14 7.22 3.03
C TYR A 34 -3.14 8.31 2.67
N TYR A 35 -3.54 9.57 2.87
CA TYR A 35 -2.64 10.68 2.57
C TYR A 35 -1.37 10.60 3.40
N ASN A 36 -1.49 10.22 4.68
CA ASN A 36 -0.32 10.08 5.53
C ASN A 36 0.62 9.01 5.01
N ILE A 37 0.07 7.94 4.46
CA ILE A 37 0.90 6.89 3.89
C ILE A 37 1.65 7.42 2.66
N GLU A 38 0.95 8.13 1.78
CA GLU A 38 1.60 8.65 0.58
C GLU A 38 2.67 9.67 0.91
N ARG A 39 2.48 10.43 1.98
CA ARG A 39 3.45 11.45 2.38
C ARG A 39 4.62 10.87 3.15
N GLY A 40 4.56 9.59 3.50
CA GLY A 40 5.62 8.99 4.30
C GLY A 40 5.55 9.34 5.76
N MET A 41 4.39 9.85 6.22
CA MET A 41 4.22 10.21 7.62
C MET A 41 3.98 9.02 8.51
N THR A 42 3.55 7.91 7.92
CA THR A 42 3.28 6.70 8.70
C THR A 42 3.61 5.49 7.85
N VAL A 43 3.94 4.40 8.53
CA VAL A 43 4.22 3.13 7.86
C VAL A 43 2.95 2.29 7.93
N PRO A 44 2.40 1.89 6.79
CA PRO A 44 1.14 1.12 6.80
C PRO A 44 1.38 -0.29 7.31
N ARG A 45 0.37 -0.84 7.97
CA ARG A 45 0.41 -2.22 8.37
C ARG A 45 0.22 -3.11 7.15
N VAL A 46 0.62 -4.37 7.27
CA VAL A 46 0.53 -5.29 6.15
C VAL A 46 -0.90 -5.44 5.67
N ASP A 47 -1.85 -5.54 6.59
CA ASP A 47 -3.25 -5.71 6.20
C ASP A 47 -3.79 -4.45 5.52
N THR A 48 -3.38 -3.27 5.99
CA THR A 48 -3.77 -2.03 5.34
C THR A 48 -3.17 -1.94 3.95
N MET A 49 -1.89 -2.30 3.83
CA MET A 49 -1.22 -2.26 2.55
C MET A 49 -1.89 -3.21 1.56
N ALA A 50 -2.22 -4.41 2.01
CA ALA A 50 -2.89 -5.38 1.15
C ALA A 50 -4.23 -4.85 0.66
N ALA A 51 -5.00 -4.21 1.57
CA ALA A 51 -6.30 -3.68 1.19
C ALA A 51 -6.17 -2.56 0.16
N VAL A 52 -5.18 -1.68 0.35
CA VAL A 52 -4.96 -0.58 -0.60
C VAL A 52 -4.55 -1.13 -1.96
N LEU A 53 -3.65 -2.10 -1.98
CA LEU A 53 -3.20 -2.68 -3.24
C LEU A 53 -4.33 -3.40 -3.96
N GLU A 54 -5.18 -4.10 -3.21
CA GLU A 54 -6.34 -4.72 -3.83
C GLU A 54 -7.27 -3.69 -4.45
N ALA A 55 -7.46 -2.57 -3.76
CA ALA A 55 -8.29 -1.50 -4.30
C ALA A 55 -7.71 -0.94 -5.58
N LEU A 56 -6.40 -1.01 -5.74
CA LEU A 56 -5.73 -0.55 -6.95
C LEU A 56 -5.62 -1.63 -8.02
N GLY A 57 -6.13 -2.81 -7.74
CA GLY A 57 -6.08 -3.89 -8.73
C GLY A 57 -4.85 -4.76 -8.64
N TYR A 58 -4.11 -4.66 -7.56
CA TYR A 58 -2.92 -5.47 -7.35
C TYR A 58 -3.18 -6.50 -6.28
N GLU A 59 -2.33 -7.49 -6.25
CA GLU A 59 -2.42 -8.54 -5.24
C GLU A 59 -1.12 -8.59 -4.46
N LEU A 60 -1.23 -8.54 -3.14
CA LEU A 60 -0.04 -8.64 -2.29
C LEU A 60 0.21 -10.10 -1.99
N THR A 61 1.31 -10.61 -2.50
CA THR A 61 1.70 -11.99 -2.29
C THR A 61 2.89 -12.03 -1.36
N LEU A 62 2.76 -12.80 -0.30
CA LEU A 62 3.88 -12.98 0.62
C LEU A 62 4.68 -14.19 0.19
N VAL A 63 5.94 -13.96 -0.13
CA VAL A 63 6.83 -15.03 -0.54
C VAL A 63 7.81 -15.29 0.58
N GLN A 64 7.82 -16.52 1.06
CA GLN A 64 8.72 -16.89 2.12
C GLN A 64 10.11 -17.10 1.56
N LYS A 65 11.09 -16.45 2.18
CA LYS A 65 12.47 -16.67 1.76
C LYS A 65 12.96 -17.99 2.28
N ASP A 66 13.72 -18.62 1.47
CA ASP A 66 14.33 -19.83 1.90
C ASP A 66 15.37 -19.55 2.87
N ASP A 67 15.78 -19.28 3.31
CA ASP A 67 16.84 -19.18 4.18
C ASP A 67 16.59 -19.28 5.50
N SER A 68 16.37 -19.46 5.08
CA SER A 68 16.25 -19.37 5.73
C SER A 68 16.13 -19.38 6.60
N SER A 69 16.04 -19.58 6.63
CA SER A 69 15.92 -19.47 7.28
C SER A 69 15.87 -19.58 8.13
N ASN A 70 15.90 -19.85 8.12
CA ASN A 70 15.91 -19.87 8.89
C ASN A 70 15.90 -20.05 9.59
N GLU A 71 16.01 -20.30 9.46
CA GLU A 71 16.09 -20.40 10.02
C GLU A 71 16.05 -20.38 10.56
#